data_0a1daeac1dc3503501952e3167cf28a4
#
_entry.id   0a1daeac1dc3503501952e3167cf28a4
#
_cell.length_a   1.000
_cell.length_b   1.000
_cell.length_c   1.000
_cell.angle_alpha   90.00
_cell.angle_beta   90.00
_cell.angle_gamma   90.00
#
_symmetry.space_group_name_H-M   'P 1'
#
loop_
_entity.id
_entity.type
_entity.pdbx_description
1 polymer ?
#
loop_
_entity_poly.entity_id
_entity_poly.type
_entity_poly.pdbx_seq_one_letter_code
_entity_poly.pdbx_strand_id
1 'polypeptide(L)'
;MSGADRAPLPPGSIVITGLGAVTPFGWGVAPLWEGARSGRCAVGALDRFDPAGHRTRIAAQVPLDAAPAPRSRRATLADRFAVAAAGEAVASAGLDASALAHAGVAFGSSTGGLIESESYFEDLLRRGPRRARPGLLASQQFDGPGDAVARALGCTGPVLTVTAA
;
A
#
# COMPACT_ATOMS: atom_id res chain seq x y z
N MET A 1 -15.67 -16.48 -21.51
CA MET A 1 -17.04 -16.09 -21.04
C MET A 1 -17.44 -14.88 -21.86
N SER A 2 -18.41 -15.09 -22.75
CA SER A 2 -18.95 -14.09 -23.68
C SER A 2 -19.52 -12.92 -22.90
N GLY A 3 -19.26 -11.69 -23.39
CA GLY A 3 -19.83 -10.46 -22.83
C GLY A 3 -21.36 -10.48 -22.91
N ALA A 4 -21.97 -11.03 -21.85
CA ALA A 4 -23.40 -11.05 -21.72
C ALA A 4 -23.93 -9.63 -21.65
N ASP A 5 -24.89 -9.37 -22.49
CA ASP A 5 -25.84 -8.26 -22.57
C ASP A 5 -26.16 -7.69 -21.17
N ARG A 6 -25.28 -6.81 -20.64
CA ARG A 6 -25.54 -6.09 -19.41
C ARG A 6 -26.38 -4.87 -19.75
N ALA A 7 -27.58 -4.82 -19.19
CA ALA A 7 -28.39 -3.62 -19.25
C ALA A 7 -27.55 -2.39 -18.87
N PRO A 8 -27.76 -1.25 -19.56
CA PRO A 8 -27.03 -0.02 -19.23
C PRO A 8 -27.31 0.37 -17.77
N LEU A 9 -26.24 0.79 -17.08
CA LEU A 9 -26.34 1.25 -15.69
C LEU A 9 -27.21 2.52 -15.63
N PRO A 10 -28.02 2.71 -14.58
CA PRO A 10 -28.75 3.95 -14.37
C PRO A 10 -27.79 5.16 -14.37
N PRO A 11 -28.25 6.34 -14.86
CA PRO A 11 -27.48 7.58 -14.73
C PRO A 11 -27.08 7.85 -13.27
N GLY A 12 -25.82 8.22 -13.04
CA GLY A 12 -25.27 8.47 -11.70
C GLY A 12 -24.82 7.21 -10.94
N SER A 13 -24.81 6.04 -11.56
CA SER A 13 -24.26 4.82 -10.97
C SER A 13 -22.78 4.98 -10.65
N ILE A 14 -22.38 4.55 -9.44
CA ILE A 14 -20.96 4.44 -9.05
C ILE A 14 -20.47 3.04 -9.40
N VAL A 15 -19.36 2.96 -10.08
CA VAL A 15 -18.78 1.70 -10.55
C VAL A 15 -17.31 1.57 -10.17
N ILE A 16 -16.83 0.34 -10.02
CA ILE A 16 -15.41 0.01 -9.90
C ILE A 16 -14.87 -0.22 -11.31
N THR A 17 -13.93 0.60 -11.75
CA THR A 17 -13.35 0.55 -13.10
C THR A 17 -12.01 -0.17 -13.16
N GLY A 18 -11.27 -0.22 -12.05
CA GLY A 18 -9.98 -0.89 -11.97
C GLY A 18 -9.67 -1.39 -10.58
N LEU A 19 -8.83 -2.39 -10.51
CA LEU A 19 -8.36 -3.01 -9.28
C LEU A 19 -6.84 -3.06 -9.27
N GLY A 20 -6.25 -2.98 -8.09
CA GLY A 20 -4.84 -3.22 -7.86
C GLY A 20 -4.61 -3.84 -6.49
N ALA A 21 -3.57 -4.65 -6.36
CA ALA A 21 -3.30 -5.38 -5.14
C ALA A 21 -1.79 -5.52 -4.87
N VAL A 22 -1.45 -5.53 -3.60
CA VAL A 22 -0.14 -5.99 -3.10
C VAL A 22 -0.42 -6.92 -1.92
N THR A 23 -0.02 -8.17 -2.05
CA THR A 23 -0.36 -9.22 -1.09
C THR A 23 0.82 -10.16 -0.86
N PRO A 24 0.77 -11.02 0.15
CA PRO A 24 1.77 -12.06 0.33
C PRO A 24 1.90 -13.06 -0.83
N PHE A 25 0.92 -13.12 -1.74
CA PHE A 25 1.04 -13.90 -2.97
C PHE A 25 1.88 -13.19 -4.05
N GLY A 26 2.11 -11.89 -3.91
CA GLY A 26 2.90 -11.08 -4.85
C GLY A 26 2.30 -9.70 -5.11
N TRP A 27 2.89 -9.05 -6.10
CA TRP A 27 2.54 -7.73 -6.58
C TRP A 27 1.56 -7.84 -7.74
N GLY A 28 0.37 -7.29 -7.57
CA GLY A 28 -0.70 -7.30 -8.55
C GLY A 28 -1.90 -8.17 -8.19
N VAL A 29 -3.00 -7.95 -8.89
CA VAL A 29 -4.26 -8.69 -8.74
C VAL A 29 -4.11 -10.15 -9.22
N ALA A 30 -3.32 -10.39 -10.26
CA ALA A 30 -3.17 -11.73 -10.82
C ALA A 30 -2.56 -12.75 -9.82
N PRO A 31 -1.46 -12.46 -9.11
CA PRO A 31 -0.95 -13.35 -8.07
C PRO A 31 -1.93 -13.57 -6.92
N LEU A 32 -2.66 -12.52 -6.50
CA LEU A 32 -3.71 -12.63 -5.50
C LEU A 32 -4.79 -13.60 -5.93
N TRP A 33 -5.32 -13.42 -7.14
CA TRP A 33 -6.37 -14.26 -7.70
C TRP A 33 -5.95 -15.72 -7.82
N GLU A 34 -4.75 -15.97 -8.36
CA GLU A 34 -4.22 -17.32 -8.51
C GLU A 34 -3.98 -17.98 -7.15
N GLY A 35 -3.42 -17.25 -6.17
CA GLY A 35 -3.24 -17.73 -4.82
C GLY A 35 -4.56 -18.13 -4.16
N ALA A 36 -5.56 -17.27 -4.25
CA ALA A 36 -6.90 -17.51 -3.70
C ALA A 36 -7.61 -18.69 -4.40
N ARG A 37 -7.58 -18.71 -5.73
CA ARG A 37 -8.23 -19.74 -6.54
C ARG A 37 -7.64 -21.12 -6.31
N SER A 38 -6.33 -21.21 -6.10
CA SER A 38 -5.63 -22.50 -5.84
C SER A 38 -5.69 -22.96 -4.38
N GLY A 39 -6.32 -22.18 -3.48
CA GLY A 39 -6.40 -22.50 -2.07
C GLY A 39 -5.03 -22.45 -1.35
N ARG A 40 -4.03 -21.78 -1.92
CA ARG A 40 -2.70 -21.67 -1.30
C ARG A 40 -2.76 -20.81 -0.03
N CYS A 41 -1.99 -21.20 0.97
CA CYS A 41 -1.73 -20.38 2.14
C CYS A 41 -0.40 -19.63 1.94
N ALA A 42 -0.40 -18.32 2.13
CA ALA A 42 0.80 -17.49 2.01
C ALA A 42 1.49 -17.24 3.36
N VAL A 43 1.01 -17.90 4.44
CA VAL A 43 1.67 -17.82 5.75
C VAL A 43 2.88 -18.75 5.74
N GLY A 44 4.03 -18.22 6.13
CA GLY A 44 5.30 -18.94 6.22
C GLY A 44 6.13 -18.51 7.41
N ALA A 45 7.36 -18.99 7.50
CA ALA A 45 8.28 -18.56 8.54
C ALA A 45 8.57 -17.05 8.40
N LEU A 46 8.60 -16.34 9.52
CA LEU A 46 8.96 -14.93 9.56
C LEU A 46 10.48 -14.81 9.39
N ASP A 47 10.93 -14.08 8.37
CA ASP A 47 12.34 -13.90 8.00
C ASP A 47 12.82 -12.45 7.96
N ARG A 48 11.92 -11.47 8.10
CA ARG A 48 12.27 -10.04 8.06
C ARG A 48 13.01 -9.55 9.29
N PHE A 49 12.88 -10.23 10.40
CA PHE A 49 13.61 -9.99 11.63
C PHE A 49 13.70 -11.28 12.45
N ASP A 50 14.58 -11.31 13.46
CA ASP A 50 14.69 -12.47 14.36
C ASP A 50 13.45 -12.59 15.26
N PRO A 51 12.61 -13.62 15.07
CA PRO A 51 11.42 -13.81 15.90
C PRO A 51 11.70 -14.48 17.25
N ALA A 52 12.98 -14.66 17.63
CA ALA A 52 13.33 -15.20 18.93
C ALA A 52 12.72 -14.37 20.07
N GLY A 53 12.09 -15.05 21.01
CA GLY A 53 11.37 -14.37 22.11
C GLY A 53 9.93 -13.95 21.79
N HIS A 54 9.50 -13.99 20.53
CA HIS A 54 8.10 -13.72 20.18
C HIS A 54 7.25 -14.99 20.21
N ARG A 55 5.96 -14.84 20.57
CA ARG A 55 5.00 -15.96 20.61
C ARG A 55 4.68 -16.49 19.21
N THR A 56 4.68 -15.61 18.20
CA THR A 56 4.40 -15.95 16.81
C THR A 56 5.68 -15.87 16.01
N ARG A 57 5.93 -16.88 15.18
CA ARG A 57 7.12 -17.00 14.32
C ARG A 57 6.75 -17.19 12.86
N ILE A 58 5.48 -16.98 12.53
CA ILE A 58 4.94 -17.08 11.18
C ILE A 58 4.21 -15.81 10.81
N ALA A 59 4.27 -15.43 9.54
CA ALA A 59 3.56 -14.29 8.99
C ALA A 59 3.29 -14.49 7.49
N ALA A 60 2.29 -13.81 6.99
CA ALA A 60 2.08 -13.66 5.56
C ALA A 60 2.82 -12.39 5.09
N GLN A 61 3.98 -12.55 4.46
CA GLN A 61 4.87 -11.44 4.09
C GLN A 61 4.83 -11.19 2.59
N VAL A 62 4.71 -9.92 2.18
CA VAL A 62 4.82 -9.53 0.77
C VAL A 62 6.26 -9.75 0.30
N PRO A 63 6.52 -10.46 -0.82
CA PRO A 63 7.87 -10.61 -1.36
C PRO A 63 8.43 -9.26 -1.81
N LEU A 64 9.61 -8.86 -1.31
CA LEU A 64 10.21 -7.55 -1.60
C LEU A 64 11.24 -7.58 -2.73
N ASP A 65 11.70 -8.73 -3.14
CA ASP A 65 12.59 -8.96 -4.28
C ASP A 65 11.98 -8.48 -5.61
N ALA A 66 10.66 -8.62 -5.76
CA ALA A 66 9.91 -8.13 -6.93
C ALA A 66 9.33 -6.71 -6.71
N ALA A 67 9.67 -6.03 -5.63
CA ALA A 67 9.12 -4.73 -5.32
C ALA A 67 9.58 -3.66 -6.31
N PRO A 68 8.68 -2.81 -6.84
CA PRO A 68 9.08 -1.65 -7.61
C PRO A 68 10.05 -0.74 -6.83
N ALA A 69 10.99 -0.14 -7.54
CA ALA A 69 11.92 0.80 -6.91
C ALA A 69 11.16 1.95 -6.23
N PRO A 70 11.54 2.35 -5.01
CA PRO A 70 10.88 3.45 -4.33
C PRO A 70 11.11 4.77 -5.09
N ARG A 71 10.05 5.54 -5.33
CA ARG A 71 10.14 6.86 -5.97
C ARG A 71 10.81 7.92 -5.07
N SER A 72 10.90 7.65 -3.78
CA SER A 72 11.52 8.51 -2.78
C SER A 72 12.31 7.67 -1.78
N ARG A 73 13.47 8.18 -1.34
CA ARG A 73 14.26 7.57 -0.26
C ARG A 73 13.54 7.60 1.10
N ARG A 74 12.48 8.41 1.21
CA ARG A 74 11.66 8.52 2.43
C ARG A 74 10.37 7.72 2.35
N ALA A 75 10.11 7.04 1.23
CA ALA A 75 8.91 6.22 1.08
C ALA A 75 8.97 5.03 2.05
N THR A 76 7.95 4.92 2.87
CA THR A 76 7.76 3.76 3.74
C THR A 76 7.35 2.55 2.93
N LEU A 77 7.36 1.38 3.57
CA LEU A 77 6.85 0.17 2.94
C LEU A 77 5.35 0.29 2.64
N ALA A 78 4.59 0.94 3.54
CA ALA A 78 3.16 1.23 3.33
C ALA A 78 2.92 2.14 2.12
N ASP A 79 3.72 3.20 1.95
CA ASP A 79 3.67 4.08 0.77
C ASP A 79 3.91 3.29 -0.52
N ARG A 80 4.91 2.41 -0.52
CA ARG A 80 5.26 1.59 -1.68
C ARG A 80 4.13 0.65 -2.08
N PHE A 81 3.50 0.00 -1.11
CA PHE A 81 2.36 -0.89 -1.34
C PHE A 81 1.16 -0.11 -1.90
N ALA A 82 0.83 1.03 -1.27
CA ALA A 82 -0.28 1.86 -1.70
C ALA A 82 -0.09 2.39 -3.12
N VAL A 83 1.09 2.94 -3.44
CA VAL A 83 1.40 3.48 -4.77
C VAL A 83 1.39 2.39 -5.84
N ALA A 84 1.92 1.19 -5.54
CA ALA A 84 1.92 0.09 -6.50
C ALA A 84 0.51 -0.41 -6.80
N ALA A 85 -0.31 -0.64 -5.77
CA ALA A 85 -1.69 -1.07 -5.94
C ALA A 85 -2.53 0.00 -6.67
N ALA A 86 -2.42 1.27 -6.30
CA ALA A 86 -3.13 2.35 -6.97
C ALA A 86 -2.70 2.50 -8.43
N GLY A 87 -1.40 2.36 -8.73
CA GLY A 87 -0.89 2.40 -10.10
C GLY A 87 -1.45 1.27 -10.99
N GLU A 88 -1.54 0.05 -10.46
CA GLU A 88 -2.17 -1.08 -11.15
C GLU A 88 -3.67 -0.82 -11.38
N ALA A 89 -4.38 -0.31 -10.36
CA ALA A 89 -5.81 0.01 -10.49
C ALA A 89 -6.06 1.05 -11.58
N VAL A 90 -5.26 2.11 -11.63
CA VAL A 90 -5.32 3.16 -12.67
C VAL A 90 -5.05 2.58 -14.05
N ALA A 91 -4.00 1.78 -14.19
CA ALA A 91 -3.67 1.12 -15.45
C ALA A 91 -4.80 0.16 -15.91
N SER A 92 -5.36 -0.62 -14.98
CA SER A 92 -6.48 -1.52 -15.23
C SER A 92 -7.75 -0.78 -15.64
N ALA A 93 -7.99 0.42 -15.09
CA ALA A 93 -9.12 1.28 -15.44
C ALA A 93 -8.94 2.04 -16.77
N GLY A 94 -7.73 2.06 -17.33
CA GLY A 94 -7.43 2.85 -18.54
C GLY A 94 -7.51 4.36 -18.31
N LEU A 95 -7.30 4.84 -17.08
CA LEU A 95 -7.36 6.26 -16.74
C LEU A 95 -6.06 6.95 -17.15
N ASP A 96 -6.21 8.12 -17.76
CA ASP A 96 -5.10 8.99 -18.14
C ASP A 96 -4.84 10.11 -17.10
N ALA A 97 -3.79 10.88 -17.33
CA ALA A 97 -3.41 11.97 -16.44
C ALA A 97 -4.50 13.06 -16.30
N SER A 98 -5.33 13.26 -17.32
CA SER A 98 -6.40 14.26 -17.29
C SER A 98 -7.54 13.83 -16.37
N ALA A 99 -7.91 12.57 -16.39
CA ALA A 99 -8.88 11.99 -15.47
C ALA A 99 -8.39 11.99 -14.03
N LEU A 100 -7.08 11.75 -13.82
CA LEU A 100 -6.47 11.72 -12.50
C LEU A 100 -6.27 13.10 -11.90
N ALA A 101 -6.10 14.15 -12.70
CA ALA A 101 -5.86 15.50 -12.21
C ALA A 101 -6.93 15.98 -11.23
N HIS A 102 -8.20 15.56 -11.40
CA HIS A 102 -9.31 15.95 -10.52
C HIS A 102 -9.75 14.82 -9.58
N ALA A 103 -9.07 13.68 -9.63
CA ALA A 103 -9.42 12.55 -8.78
C ALA A 103 -9.09 12.83 -7.31
N GLY A 104 -9.99 12.40 -6.43
CA GLY A 104 -9.74 12.34 -5.00
C GLY A 104 -9.13 10.99 -4.60
N VAL A 105 -8.50 10.97 -3.42
CA VAL A 105 -7.95 9.76 -2.81
C VAL A 105 -8.65 9.54 -1.46
N ALA A 106 -9.32 8.41 -1.30
CA ALA A 106 -9.82 7.95 0.00
C ALA A 106 -9.00 6.74 0.44
N PHE A 107 -8.30 6.85 1.55
CA PHE A 107 -7.36 5.84 2.01
C PHE A 107 -7.69 5.36 3.43
N GLY A 108 -7.73 4.05 3.63
CA GLY A 108 -7.83 3.43 4.95
C GLY A 108 -6.44 3.06 5.47
N SER A 109 -6.07 3.52 6.67
CA SER A 109 -4.80 3.19 7.30
C SER A 109 -4.96 3.01 8.80
N SER A 110 -4.18 2.13 9.42
CA SER A 110 -4.19 1.92 10.87
C SER A 110 -2.83 2.16 11.53
N THR A 111 -1.73 1.93 10.82
CA THR A 111 -0.38 1.94 11.41
C THR A 111 0.62 2.84 10.68
N GLY A 112 0.31 3.28 9.47
CA GLY A 112 1.24 4.11 8.68
C GLY A 112 2.64 3.50 8.56
N GLY A 113 3.67 4.31 8.75
CA GLY A 113 5.09 3.91 8.74
C GLY A 113 5.62 3.44 10.09
N LEU A 114 4.98 2.45 10.72
CA LEU A 114 5.36 1.98 12.06
C LEU A 114 6.79 1.44 12.14
N ILE A 115 7.26 0.74 11.10
CA ILE A 115 8.62 0.18 11.04
C ILE A 115 9.68 1.29 11.09
N GLU A 116 9.44 2.37 10.36
CA GLU A 116 10.32 3.54 10.34
C GLU A 116 10.33 4.25 11.70
N SER A 117 9.18 4.26 12.38
CA SER A 117 9.05 4.80 13.73
C SER A 117 9.84 3.99 14.75
N GLU A 118 9.78 2.68 14.69
CA GLU A 118 10.58 1.79 15.54
C GLU A 118 12.08 2.07 15.36
N SER A 119 12.53 2.23 14.11
CA SER A 119 13.92 2.58 13.79
C SER A 119 14.32 3.95 14.36
N TYR A 120 13.41 4.92 14.38
CA TYR A 120 13.66 6.21 15.03
C TYR A 120 13.79 6.06 16.54
N PHE A 121 12.89 5.34 17.18
CA PHE A 121 12.94 5.12 18.63
C PHE A 121 14.17 4.32 19.06
N GLU A 122 14.59 3.34 18.28
CA GLU A 122 15.84 2.63 18.51
C GLU A 122 17.05 3.58 18.46
N ASP A 123 17.14 4.44 17.43
CA ASP A 123 18.20 5.45 17.34
C ASP A 123 18.14 6.42 18.52
N LEU A 124 16.94 6.85 18.95
CA LEU A 124 16.75 7.76 20.08
C LEU A 124 17.24 7.14 21.39
N LEU A 125 16.86 5.90 21.66
CA LEU A 125 17.22 5.21 22.90
C LEU A 125 18.71 4.86 22.97
N ARG A 126 19.29 4.44 21.83
CA ARG A 126 20.71 4.02 21.79
C ARG A 126 21.70 5.17 21.66
N ARG A 127 21.34 6.22 20.92
CA ARG A 127 22.28 7.29 20.52
C ARG A 127 21.90 8.66 21.06
N GLY A 128 20.74 8.79 21.69
CA GLY A 128 20.20 10.04 22.22
C GLY A 128 19.62 10.98 21.16
N PRO A 129 18.90 12.05 21.60
CA PRO A 129 18.09 12.90 20.72
C PRO A 129 18.90 13.65 19.65
N ARG A 130 20.17 13.95 19.92
CA ARG A 130 21.03 14.67 18.96
C ARG A 130 21.44 13.84 17.75
N ARG A 131 21.34 12.52 17.82
CA ARG A 131 21.74 11.58 16.76
C ARG A 131 20.57 10.80 16.18
N ALA A 132 19.41 10.86 16.80
CA ALA A 132 18.19 10.29 16.24
C ALA A 132 17.80 11.02 14.95
N ARG A 133 17.29 10.28 13.97
CA ARG A 133 16.94 10.81 12.65
C ARG A 133 15.47 11.24 12.60
N PRO A 134 15.13 12.51 12.86
CA PRO A 134 13.73 12.96 12.93
C PRO A 134 12.97 12.82 11.61
N GLY A 135 13.69 12.71 10.49
CA GLY A 135 13.08 12.46 9.19
C GLY A 135 12.33 11.11 9.09
N LEU A 136 12.61 10.16 9.98
CA LEU A 136 11.87 8.90 10.06
C LEU A 136 10.49 9.09 10.70
N LEU A 137 10.30 10.10 11.56
CA LEU A 137 8.99 10.41 12.14
C LEU A 137 8.03 11.01 11.11
N ALA A 138 8.54 11.72 10.10
CA ALA A 138 7.69 12.32 9.08
C ALA A 138 6.95 11.28 8.23
N SER A 139 7.41 10.03 8.21
CA SER A 139 6.78 8.92 7.50
C SER A 139 5.82 8.11 8.37
N GLN A 140 5.68 8.46 9.63
CA GLN A 140 4.81 7.78 10.60
C GLN A 140 3.33 8.14 10.45
N GLN A 141 3.02 9.22 9.75
CA GLN A 141 1.66 9.74 9.69
C GLN A 141 0.74 8.76 8.96
N PHE A 142 -0.49 8.62 9.47
CA PHE A 142 -1.49 7.70 8.90
C PHE A 142 -1.93 8.11 7.50
N ASP A 143 -1.85 9.38 7.16
CA ASP A 143 -2.15 9.96 5.85
C ASP A 143 -1.02 9.79 4.83
N GLY A 144 0.20 9.46 5.28
CA GLY A 144 1.38 9.28 4.43
C GLY A 144 1.14 8.45 3.17
N PRO A 145 0.58 7.23 3.25
CA PRO A 145 0.32 6.42 2.07
C PRO A 145 -0.71 7.03 1.10
N GLY A 146 -1.78 7.66 1.61
CA GLY A 146 -2.77 8.36 0.79
C GLY A 146 -2.14 9.54 0.02
N ASP A 147 -1.33 10.33 0.71
CA ASP A 147 -0.55 11.41 0.13
C ASP A 147 0.48 10.92 -0.89
N ALA A 148 1.13 9.78 -0.62
CA ALA A 148 2.08 9.18 -1.56
C ALA A 148 1.39 8.75 -2.86
N VAL A 149 0.17 8.19 -2.78
CA VAL A 149 -0.67 7.85 -3.93
C VAL A 149 -1.04 9.11 -4.71
N ALA A 150 -1.59 10.14 -4.04
CA ALA A 150 -1.98 11.38 -4.69
C ALA A 150 -0.81 12.02 -5.46
N ARG A 151 0.36 12.13 -4.82
CA ARG A 151 1.57 12.66 -5.46
C ARG A 151 2.06 11.78 -6.62
N ALA A 152 2.02 10.47 -6.47
CA ALA A 152 2.53 9.55 -7.47
C ALA A 152 1.67 9.52 -8.74
N LEU A 153 0.37 9.72 -8.60
CA LEU A 153 -0.60 9.69 -9.67
C LEU A 153 -0.97 11.09 -10.21
N GLY A 154 -0.50 12.16 -9.56
CA GLY A 154 -0.81 13.53 -9.96
C GLY A 154 -2.25 13.95 -9.61
N CYS A 155 -2.87 13.33 -8.61
CA CYS A 155 -4.19 13.71 -8.13
C CYS A 155 -4.13 15.04 -7.39
N THR A 156 -5.03 15.98 -7.72
CA THR A 156 -5.15 17.28 -7.05
C THR A 156 -6.49 17.45 -6.32
N GLY A 157 -7.36 16.46 -6.39
CA GLY A 157 -8.60 16.41 -5.62
C GLY A 157 -8.37 16.16 -4.14
N PRO A 158 -9.45 16.08 -3.36
CA PRO A 158 -9.35 15.84 -1.90
C PRO A 158 -8.62 14.54 -1.56
N VAL A 159 -7.78 14.59 -0.53
CA VAL A 159 -7.17 13.39 0.07
C VAL A 159 -7.79 13.20 1.45
N LEU A 160 -8.43 12.06 1.66
CA LEU A 160 -9.08 11.70 2.91
C LEU A 160 -8.46 10.41 3.45
N THR A 161 -7.98 10.45 4.67
CA THR A 161 -7.54 9.23 5.38
C THR A 161 -8.54 8.87 6.48
N VAL A 162 -8.98 7.61 6.46
CA VAL A 162 -9.85 7.04 7.48
C VAL A 162 -9.04 6.04 8.29
N THR A 163 -9.04 6.22 9.61
CA THR A 163 -8.39 5.28 10.53
C THR A 163 -9.47 4.58 11.35
N ALA A 164 -9.37 3.25 11.45
CA ALA A 164 -10.16 2.49 12.39
C ALA A 164 -9.38 2.33 13.70
N ALA A 165 -10.00 2.67 14.82
CA ALA A 165 -9.46 2.41 16.15
C ALA A 165 -9.78 0.97 16.57
#